data_72f91cc94a53695c714effd15a8d7535
#
_entry.id   72f91cc94a53695c714effd15a8d7535
#
_cell.length_a   1.000
_cell.length_b   1.000
_cell.length_c   1.000
_cell.angle_alpha   90.00
_cell.angle_beta   90.00
_cell.angle_gamma   90.00
#
_symmetry.space_group_name_H-M   'P 1'
#
loop_
_entity.id
_entity.type
_entity.pdbx_description
1 polymer ?
#
loop_
_entity_poly.entity_id
_entity_poly.type
_entity_poly.pdbx_seq_one_letter_code
_entity_poly.pdbx_strand_id
1 'polypeptide(L)'
;DWIQCTPWNNPKEKGMGIGWTFAQSGAAEYGLWVATDGKRFVNELANRKVRADAIMVLKGEGKSAVAICTKPNLKAFEEARPGMLQKLLEQQIIKEYKSLDEIAADYKMPVDTLKATVAEFNKAVETKSDPAFGRYINNEQTPLAEGPWYAAEMSPKVHHCMGGLVTDKECRV
;
A
#
# COMPACT_ATOMS: atom_id res chain seq x y z
N ASP A 1 10.74 8.46 -23.82
CA ASP A 1 11.32 8.26 -22.49
C ASP A 1 10.30 7.57 -21.58
N TRP A 2 10.77 6.54 -20.90
CA TRP A 2 9.92 5.78 -19.98
C TRP A 2 10.30 6.14 -18.55
N ILE A 3 9.32 6.60 -17.79
CA ILE A 3 9.48 6.90 -16.36
C ILE A 3 8.85 5.77 -15.57
N GLN A 4 9.61 5.15 -14.67
CA GLN A 4 9.06 4.22 -13.69
C GLN A 4 8.70 4.97 -12.40
N CYS A 5 7.47 4.76 -11.92
CA CYS A 5 7.04 5.25 -10.61
C CYS A 5 6.97 4.12 -9.60
N THR A 6 7.30 4.44 -8.34
CA THR A 6 6.97 3.58 -7.21
C THR A 6 5.61 4.03 -6.66
N PRO A 7 4.62 3.14 -6.53
CA PRO A 7 3.27 3.52 -6.12
C PRO A 7 3.10 3.77 -4.62
N TRP A 8 4.00 3.27 -3.80
CA TRP A 8 3.84 3.06 -2.36
C TRP A 8 4.58 4.05 -1.45
N ASN A 9 4.94 5.21 -1.95
CA ASN A 9 5.63 6.20 -1.14
C ASN A 9 4.65 7.04 -0.32
N ASN A 10 5.07 7.50 0.86
CA ASN A 10 4.27 8.45 1.63
C ASN A 10 4.43 9.87 1.06
N PRO A 11 3.34 10.62 0.85
CA PRO A 11 3.39 11.97 0.27
C PRO A 11 4.15 12.98 1.15
N LYS A 12 4.23 12.75 2.46
CA LYS A 12 4.92 13.64 3.42
C LYS A 12 6.44 13.50 3.40
N GLU A 13 6.97 12.39 2.90
CA GLU A 13 8.40 12.15 2.86
C GLU A 13 9.06 12.82 1.66
N LYS A 14 10.26 13.36 1.86
CA LYS A 14 11.12 13.80 0.75
C LYS A 14 11.84 12.60 0.11
N GLY A 15 12.00 12.65 -1.21
CA GLY A 15 12.65 11.56 -1.95
C GLY A 15 11.96 10.21 -1.78
N MET A 16 12.72 9.14 -1.74
CA MET A 16 12.21 7.77 -1.59
C MET A 16 11.60 7.53 -0.22
N GLY A 17 12.17 8.09 0.84
CA GLY A 17 11.71 7.89 2.22
C GLY A 17 11.77 6.43 2.67
N ILE A 18 11.04 6.10 3.74
CA ILE A 18 10.93 4.74 4.29
C ILE A 18 9.50 4.19 4.29
N GLY A 19 8.48 5.02 4.02
CA GLY A 19 7.07 4.64 4.03
C GLY A 19 6.74 3.50 3.06
N TRP A 20 7.50 3.40 1.96
CA TRP A 20 7.38 2.30 1.01
C TRP A 20 7.55 0.92 1.65
N THR A 21 8.30 0.80 2.75
CA THR A 21 8.52 -0.48 3.42
C THR A 21 7.21 -1.02 3.98
N PHE A 22 6.40 -0.17 4.63
CA PHE A 22 5.08 -0.56 5.11
C PHE A 22 4.11 -0.84 3.96
N ALA A 23 3.97 0.09 3.02
CA ALA A 23 2.97 -0.03 1.97
C ALA A 23 3.24 -1.22 1.03
N GLN A 24 4.51 -1.50 0.68
CA GLN A 24 4.89 -2.62 -0.18
C GLN A 24 5.05 -3.93 0.60
N SER A 25 5.93 -3.97 1.60
CA SER A 25 6.30 -5.23 2.27
C SER A 25 5.39 -5.61 3.43
N GLY A 26 4.57 -4.68 3.90
CA GLY A 26 3.54 -4.92 4.91
C GLY A 26 2.17 -5.05 4.25
N ALA A 27 1.57 -3.92 3.88
CA ALA A 27 0.18 -3.88 3.45
C ALA A 27 -0.08 -4.51 2.08
N ALA A 28 0.83 -4.41 1.09
CA ALA A 28 0.62 -5.08 -0.19
C ALA A 28 0.74 -6.60 -0.08
N GLU A 29 1.63 -7.09 0.77
CA GLU A 29 1.83 -8.53 0.98
C GLU A 29 0.77 -9.15 1.92
N TYR A 30 0.44 -8.48 3.03
CA TYR A 30 -0.34 -9.04 4.12
C TYR A 30 -1.60 -8.25 4.49
N GLY A 31 -1.82 -7.09 3.92
CA GLY A 31 -2.96 -6.21 4.13
C GLY A 31 -3.71 -5.89 2.84
N LEU A 32 -4.26 -4.69 2.74
CA LEU A 32 -4.96 -4.21 1.55
C LEU A 32 -4.72 -2.73 1.29
N TRP A 33 -5.01 -2.29 0.07
CA TRP A 33 -5.03 -0.89 -0.34
C TRP A 33 -6.45 -0.44 -0.66
N VAL A 34 -6.86 0.68 -0.08
CA VAL A 34 -8.18 1.26 -0.32
C VAL A 34 -8.06 2.72 -0.76
N ALA A 35 -9.03 3.19 -1.51
CA ALA A 35 -9.23 4.61 -1.77
C ALA A 35 -10.02 5.25 -0.62
N THR A 36 -10.04 6.59 -0.55
CA THR A 36 -10.81 7.33 0.46
C THR A 36 -12.32 7.18 0.35
N ASP A 37 -12.83 6.49 -0.68
CA ASP A 37 -14.23 6.03 -0.73
C ASP A 37 -14.44 4.67 -0.02
N GLY A 38 -13.43 4.13 0.62
CA GLY A 38 -13.47 2.88 1.38
C GLY A 38 -13.35 1.60 0.53
N LYS A 39 -13.10 1.69 -0.78
CA LYS A 39 -13.05 0.54 -1.69
C LYS A 39 -11.63 0.19 -2.10
N ARG A 40 -11.34 -1.09 -2.32
CA ARG A 40 -10.15 -1.52 -3.06
C ARG A 40 -10.23 -1.01 -4.50
N PHE A 41 -9.10 -0.74 -5.10
CA PHE A 41 -9.04 -0.14 -6.44
C PHE A 41 -8.03 -0.81 -7.37
N VAL A 42 -7.19 -1.73 -6.87
CA VAL A 42 -6.15 -2.39 -7.65
C VAL A 42 -5.73 -3.71 -6.99
N ASN A 43 -5.16 -4.61 -7.76
CA ASN A 43 -4.38 -5.73 -7.22
C ASN A 43 -3.09 -5.19 -6.58
N GLU A 44 -2.95 -5.31 -5.28
CA GLU A 44 -1.83 -4.78 -4.50
C GLU A 44 -0.47 -5.41 -4.87
N LEU A 45 -0.49 -6.57 -5.52
CA LEU A 45 0.70 -7.29 -6.00
C LEU A 45 0.94 -7.13 -7.51
N ALA A 46 0.11 -6.35 -8.22
CA ALA A 46 0.34 -6.05 -9.63
C ALA A 46 1.68 -5.33 -9.85
N ASN A 47 2.12 -5.23 -11.10
CA ASN A 47 3.35 -4.51 -11.40
C ASN A 47 3.28 -3.02 -11.02
N ARG A 48 4.43 -2.37 -10.89
CA ARG A 48 4.55 -0.98 -10.42
C ARG A 48 3.75 0.00 -11.24
N LYS A 49 3.76 -0.17 -12.57
CA LYS A 49 3.05 0.74 -13.48
C LYS A 49 1.54 0.69 -13.23
N VAL A 50 0.96 -0.50 -13.19
CA VAL A 50 -0.48 -0.69 -12.94
C VAL A 50 -0.90 -0.04 -11.63
N ARG A 51 -0.14 -0.28 -10.57
CA ARG A 51 -0.42 0.29 -9.24
C ARG A 51 -0.25 1.81 -9.20
N ALA A 52 0.80 2.35 -9.83
CA ALA A 52 1.04 3.78 -9.88
C ALA A 52 -0.03 4.50 -10.70
N ASP A 53 -0.38 3.96 -11.86
CA ASP A 53 -1.44 4.52 -12.72
C ASP A 53 -2.79 4.53 -11.98
N ALA A 54 -3.14 3.45 -11.28
CA ALA A 54 -4.36 3.37 -10.48
C ALA A 54 -4.43 4.47 -9.40
N ILE A 55 -3.32 4.73 -8.68
CA ILE A 55 -3.27 5.82 -7.70
C ILE A 55 -3.37 7.19 -8.38
N MET A 56 -2.78 7.36 -9.56
CA MET A 56 -2.90 8.62 -10.30
C MET A 56 -4.33 8.88 -10.78
N VAL A 57 -5.07 7.83 -11.17
CA VAL A 57 -6.50 7.94 -11.47
C VAL A 57 -7.28 8.42 -10.24
N LEU A 58 -7.07 7.81 -9.07
CA LEU A 58 -7.69 8.24 -7.81
C LEU A 58 -7.41 9.71 -7.52
N LYS A 59 -6.16 10.16 -7.70
CA LYS A 59 -5.79 11.56 -7.52
C LYS A 59 -6.55 12.49 -8.46
N GLY A 60 -6.72 12.08 -9.72
CA GLY A 60 -7.55 12.83 -10.70
C GLY A 60 -9.02 12.92 -10.29
N GLU A 61 -9.51 11.95 -9.52
CA GLU A 61 -10.87 11.96 -8.95
C GLU A 61 -10.95 12.67 -7.57
N GLY A 62 -9.89 13.28 -7.10
CA GLY A 62 -9.83 13.92 -5.78
C GLY A 62 -9.78 12.94 -4.60
N LYS A 63 -9.39 11.69 -4.84
CA LYS A 63 -9.25 10.64 -3.83
C LYS A 63 -7.79 10.39 -3.50
N SER A 64 -7.52 9.89 -2.29
CA SER A 64 -6.21 9.37 -1.89
C SER A 64 -6.24 7.85 -1.77
N ALA A 65 -5.08 7.23 -1.92
CA ALA A 65 -4.87 5.81 -1.68
C ALA A 65 -4.30 5.61 -0.28
N VAL A 66 -4.81 4.62 0.45
CA VAL A 66 -4.42 4.29 1.83
C VAL A 66 -4.08 2.80 1.92
N ALA A 67 -2.89 2.50 2.42
CA ALA A 67 -2.46 1.15 2.75
C ALA A 67 -2.88 0.81 4.18
N ILE A 68 -3.47 -0.36 4.40
CA ILE A 68 -3.99 -0.80 5.70
C ILE A 68 -3.47 -2.21 5.99
N CYS A 69 -3.02 -2.44 7.24
CA CYS A 69 -2.63 -3.75 7.74
C CYS A 69 -2.89 -3.84 9.24
N THR A 70 -2.86 -5.04 9.81
CA THR A 70 -2.97 -5.26 11.26
C THR A 70 -1.66 -5.74 11.85
N LYS A 71 -1.48 -5.59 13.15
CA LYS A 71 -0.27 -6.05 13.87
C LYS A 71 0.01 -7.55 13.65
N PRO A 72 -0.97 -8.46 13.79
CA PRO A 72 -0.72 -9.88 13.55
C PRO A 72 -0.20 -10.18 12.14
N ASN A 73 -0.71 -9.46 11.14
CA ASN A 73 -0.33 -9.63 9.73
C ASN A 73 1.04 -9.03 9.39
N LEU A 74 1.61 -8.19 10.27
CA LEU A 74 2.94 -7.59 10.07
C LEU A 74 4.09 -8.42 10.67
N LYS A 75 3.84 -9.64 11.18
CA LYS A 75 4.88 -10.47 11.79
C LYS A 75 6.08 -10.69 10.86
N ALA A 76 5.85 -11.17 9.65
CA ALA A 76 6.92 -11.39 8.67
C ALA A 76 7.64 -10.08 8.26
N PHE A 77 6.91 -8.97 8.21
CA PHE A 77 7.50 -7.65 7.98
C PHE A 77 8.46 -7.24 9.11
N GLU A 78 8.06 -7.44 10.37
CA GLU A 78 8.88 -7.11 11.54
C GLU A 78 10.10 -8.01 11.65
N GLU A 79 9.98 -9.30 11.34
CA GLU A 79 11.10 -10.26 11.29
C GLU A 79 12.12 -9.88 10.21
N ALA A 80 11.66 -9.48 9.03
CA ALA A 80 12.52 -9.06 7.93
C ALA A 80 13.17 -7.68 8.15
N ARG A 81 12.54 -6.81 8.96
CA ARG A 81 12.97 -5.42 9.22
C ARG A 81 12.79 -5.04 10.69
N PRO A 82 13.59 -5.60 11.61
CA PRO A 82 13.46 -5.31 13.04
C PRO A 82 13.52 -3.82 13.34
N GLY A 83 12.56 -3.32 14.13
CA GLY A 83 12.45 -1.91 14.54
C GLY A 83 11.91 -0.95 13.46
N MET A 84 11.64 -1.43 12.23
CA MET A 84 11.15 -0.54 11.17
C MET A 84 9.74 -0.03 11.46
N LEU A 85 8.86 -0.87 12.00
CA LEU A 85 7.50 -0.46 12.39
C LEU A 85 7.52 0.68 13.41
N GLN A 86 8.36 0.53 14.45
CA GLN A 86 8.54 1.57 15.46
C GLN A 86 9.05 2.88 14.87
N LYS A 87 10.06 2.81 13.99
CA LYS A 87 10.62 3.97 13.30
C LYS A 87 9.58 4.69 12.43
N LEU A 88 8.73 3.95 11.73
CA LEU A 88 7.65 4.50 10.91
C LEU A 88 6.60 5.24 11.76
N LEU A 89 6.27 4.70 12.94
CA LEU A 89 5.36 5.33 13.91
C LEU A 89 5.97 6.61 14.50
N GLU A 90 7.22 6.57 14.97
CA GLU A 90 7.93 7.73 15.53
C GLU A 90 8.03 8.89 14.53
N GLN A 91 8.25 8.58 13.25
CA GLN A 91 8.29 9.56 12.17
C GLN A 91 6.90 9.96 11.65
N GLN A 92 5.84 9.41 12.22
CA GLN A 92 4.46 9.66 11.79
C GLN A 92 4.20 9.39 10.30
N ILE A 93 4.96 8.46 9.73
CA ILE A 93 4.78 7.99 8.35
C ILE A 93 3.56 7.07 8.25
N ILE A 94 3.37 6.25 9.29
CA ILE A 94 2.17 5.45 9.52
C ILE A 94 1.53 5.88 10.83
N LYS A 95 0.25 5.55 11.00
CA LYS A 95 -0.46 5.76 12.27
C LYS A 95 -1.04 4.44 12.75
N GLU A 96 -1.14 4.30 14.06
CA GLU A 96 -1.80 3.20 14.74
C GLU A 96 -3.24 3.58 15.11
N TYR A 97 -4.16 2.63 14.95
CA TYR A 97 -5.58 2.79 15.23
C TYR A 97 -6.12 1.58 15.99
N LYS A 98 -7.15 1.80 16.79
CA LYS A 98 -7.81 0.74 17.55
C LYS A 98 -8.85 -0.01 16.70
N SER A 99 -9.40 0.65 15.67
CA SER A 99 -10.49 0.11 14.86
C SER A 99 -10.51 0.68 13.44
N LEU A 100 -11.28 0.04 12.56
CA LEU A 100 -11.60 0.57 11.22
C LEU A 100 -12.40 1.87 11.28
N ASP A 101 -13.19 2.09 12.34
CA ASP A 101 -13.95 3.33 12.54
C ASP A 101 -13.00 4.53 12.72
N GLU A 102 -11.90 4.35 13.48
CA GLU A 102 -10.88 5.39 13.63
C GLU A 102 -10.14 5.69 12.32
N ILE A 103 -9.81 4.65 11.53
CA ILE A 103 -9.23 4.83 10.19
C ILE A 103 -10.21 5.58 9.28
N ALA A 104 -11.46 5.15 9.25
CA ALA A 104 -12.50 5.78 8.44
C ALA A 104 -12.68 7.26 8.79
N ALA A 105 -12.68 7.59 10.08
CA ALA A 105 -12.78 8.97 10.55
C ALA A 105 -11.58 9.83 10.14
N ASP A 106 -10.34 9.34 10.32
CA ASP A 106 -9.12 10.09 10.00
C ASP A 106 -8.96 10.35 8.50
N TYR A 107 -9.27 9.35 7.66
CA TYR A 107 -9.20 9.46 6.20
C TYR A 107 -10.52 9.89 5.53
N LYS A 108 -11.55 10.22 6.32
CA LYS A 108 -12.90 10.65 5.84
C LYS A 108 -13.53 9.63 4.89
N MET A 109 -13.40 8.35 5.20
CA MET A 109 -13.99 7.25 4.43
C MET A 109 -15.40 6.92 4.94
N PRO A 110 -16.32 6.44 4.08
CA PRO A 110 -17.56 5.82 4.52
C PRO A 110 -17.25 4.53 5.29
N VAL A 111 -17.52 4.51 6.60
CA VAL A 111 -17.12 3.42 7.50
C VAL A 111 -17.73 2.07 7.11
N ASP A 112 -19.00 2.05 6.72
CA ASP A 112 -19.68 0.81 6.32
C ASP A 112 -19.08 0.22 5.04
N THR A 113 -18.68 1.10 4.10
CA THR A 113 -18.00 0.66 2.88
C THR A 113 -16.64 0.08 3.20
N LEU A 114 -15.85 0.73 4.07
CA LEU A 114 -14.55 0.21 4.48
C LEU A 114 -14.67 -1.15 5.17
N LYS A 115 -15.63 -1.32 6.09
CA LYS A 115 -15.90 -2.59 6.78
C LYS A 115 -16.30 -3.69 5.80
N ALA A 116 -17.18 -3.39 4.83
CA ALA A 116 -17.56 -4.32 3.79
C ALA A 116 -16.37 -4.75 2.92
N THR A 117 -15.53 -3.79 2.53
CA THR A 117 -14.30 -4.04 1.76
C THR A 117 -13.33 -4.97 2.51
N VAL A 118 -13.13 -4.73 3.82
CA VAL A 118 -12.29 -5.61 4.66
C VAL A 118 -12.89 -7.00 4.77
N ALA A 119 -14.22 -7.12 4.93
CA ALA A 119 -14.90 -8.42 4.99
C ALA A 119 -14.75 -9.20 3.68
N GLU A 120 -14.92 -8.56 2.52
CA GLU A 120 -14.69 -9.18 1.21
C GLU A 120 -13.24 -9.64 1.04
N PHE A 121 -12.28 -8.80 1.44
CA PHE A 121 -10.86 -9.16 1.43
C PHE A 121 -10.57 -10.37 2.33
N ASN A 122 -11.10 -10.39 3.54
CA ASN A 122 -10.94 -11.50 4.47
C ASN A 122 -11.50 -12.81 3.89
N LYS A 123 -12.66 -12.74 3.23
CA LYS A 123 -13.22 -13.90 2.52
C LYS A 123 -12.29 -14.39 1.41
N ALA A 124 -11.67 -13.47 0.65
CA ALA A 124 -10.68 -13.86 -0.36
C ALA A 124 -9.45 -14.55 0.27
N VAL A 125 -9.00 -14.08 1.44
CA VAL A 125 -7.90 -14.71 2.20
C VAL A 125 -8.28 -16.12 2.66
N GLU A 126 -9.46 -16.30 3.21
CA GLU A 126 -9.99 -17.61 3.69
C GLU A 126 -10.14 -18.60 2.55
N THR A 127 -10.70 -18.17 1.42
CA THR A 127 -10.93 -19.03 0.25
C THR A 127 -9.71 -19.19 -0.65
N LYS A 128 -8.60 -18.49 -0.35
CA LYS A 128 -7.39 -18.41 -1.18
C LYS A 128 -7.69 -17.99 -2.63
N SER A 129 -8.71 -17.15 -2.81
CA SER A 129 -9.16 -16.69 -4.12
C SER A 129 -9.67 -15.25 -4.06
N ASP A 130 -9.12 -14.38 -4.90
CA ASP A 130 -9.54 -12.99 -5.05
C ASP A 130 -10.10 -12.74 -6.47
N PRO A 131 -11.38 -13.06 -6.71
CA PRO A 131 -11.97 -12.91 -8.04
C PRO A 131 -12.13 -11.44 -8.46
N ALA A 132 -12.14 -10.50 -7.50
CA ALA A 132 -12.34 -9.08 -7.78
C ALA A 132 -11.11 -8.44 -8.45
N PHE A 133 -9.90 -8.81 -8.02
CA PHE A 133 -8.66 -8.19 -8.51
C PHE A 133 -7.61 -9.21 -8.98
N GLY A 134 -7.88 -10.51 -8.86
CA GLY A 134 -6.95 -11.57 -9.26
C GLY A 134 -5.64 -11.55 -8.46
N ARG A 135 -5.69 -11.07 -7.22
CA ARG A 135 -4.52 -11.04 -6.35
C ARG A 135 -4.16 -12.45 -5.90
N TYR A 136 -2.89 -12.78 -5.96
CA TYR A 136 -2.37 -13.98 -5.33
C TYR A 136 -2.45 -13.88 -3.80
N ILE A 137 -3.08 -14.86 -3.17
CA ILE A 137 -3.18 -14.97 -1.71
C ILE A 137 -2.18 -16.05 -1.27
N ASN A 138 -1.12 -15.64 -0.57
CA ASN A 138 -0.14 -16.59 -0.05
C ASN A 138 -0.71 -17.41 1.13
N ASN A 139 -0.07 -18.55 1.44
CA ASN A 139 -0.56 -19.44 2.48
C ASN A 139 -0.42 -18.88 3.91
N GLU A 140 0.51 -17.97 4.12
CA GLU A 140 0.79 -17.35 5.43
C GLU A 140 -0.13 -16.18 5.73
N GLN A 141 -0.85 -15.69 4.70
CA GLN A 141 -1.77 -14.57 4.87
C GLN A 141 -3.00 -14.98 5.66
N THR A 142 -3.27 -14.24 6.73
CA THR A 142 -4.44 -14.41 7.60
C THR A 142 -5.43 -13.26 7.43
N PRO A 143 -6.72 -13.45 7.74
CA PRO A 143 -7.70 -12.37 7.73
C PRO A 143 -7.28 -11.17 8.59
N LEU A 144 -7.67 -9.99 8.19
CA LEU A 144 -7.52 -8.76 8.95
C LEU A 144 -8.68 -8.66 9.95
N ALA A 145 -8.54 -9.28 11.12
CA ALA A 145 -9.65 -9.40 12.09
C ALA A 145 -9.45 -8.50 13.31
N GLU A 146 -8.22 -8.43 13.83
CA GLU A 146 -7.93 -7.81 15.13
C GLU A 146 -6.83 -6.74 15.00
N GLY A 147 -7.02 -5.64 15.76
CA GLY A 147 -6.02 -4.60 15.89
C GLY A 147 -4.84 -4.99 16.79
N PRO A 148 -3.90 -4.08 17.03
CA PRO A 148 -3.92 -2.73 16.45
C PRO A 148 -3.83 -2.73 14.94
N TRP A 149 -4.46 -1.72 14.34
CA TRP A 149 -4.47 -1.45 12.92
C TRP A 149 -3.43 -0.39 12.58
N TYR A 150 -2.85 -0.48 11.42
CA TYR A 150 -1.91 0.51 10.90
C TYR A 150 -2.36 0.98 9.53
N ALA A 151 -2.27 2.28 9.29
CA ALA A 151 -2.59 2.85 7.99
C ALA A 151 -1.62 3.96 7.59
N ALA A 152 -1.42 4.09 6.28
CA ALA A 152 -0.61 5.14 5.68
C ALA A 152 -1.19 5.59 4.35
N GLU A 153 -1.20 6.90 4.11
CA GLU A 153 -1.47 7.44 2.78
C GLU A 153 -0.32 7.11 1.83
N MET A 154 -0.67 6.81 0.57
CA MET A 154 0.29 6.49 -0.48
C MET A 154 0.23 7.50 -1.63
N SER A 155 1.37 7.73 -2.24
CA SER A 155 1.48 8.56 -3.45
C SER A 155 2.59 8.00 -4.35
N PRO A 156 2.39 7.96 -5.67
CA PRO A 156 3.47 7.60 -6.57
C PRO A 156 4.59 8.63 -6.53
N LYS A 157 5.82 8.12 -6.61
CA LYS A 157 7.02 8.97 -6.82
C LYS A 157 7.83 8.40 -7.96
N VAL A 158 8.54 9.27 -8.67
CA VAL A 158 9.47 8.85 -9.72
C VAL A 158 10.58 8.02 -9.07
N HIS A 159 10.78 6.81 -9.59
CA HIS A 159 11.83 5.90 -9.17
C HIS A 159 13.10 6.13 -10.01
N HIS A 160 12.97 5.99 -11.32
CA HIS A 160 14.03 6.26 -12.30
C HIS A 160 13.45 6.36 -13.71
N CYS A 161 14.24 6.88 -14.63
CA CYS A 161 13.96 6.81 -16.06
C CYS A 161 14.45 5.47 -16.61
N MET A 162 13.63 4.85 -17.48
CA MET A 162 13.93 3.60 -18.19
C MET A 162 14.42 3.95 -19.58
N GLY A 163 15.58 4.55 -19.68
CA GLY A 163 16.17 5.01 -20.91
C GLY A 163 17.11 6.17 -20.65
N GLY A 164 17.63 6.76 -21.69
CA GLY A 164 18.59 7.85 -21.57
C GLY A 164 19.26 8.18 -22.87
N LEU A 165 20.37 8.83 -22.79
CA LEU A 165 21.23 9.12 -23.94
C LEU A 165 21.84 7.83 -24.45
N VAL A 166 21.91 7.69 -25.76
CA VAL A 166 22.67 6.61 -26.39
C VAL A 166 24.15 6.96 -26.25
N THR A 167 24.92 6.09 -25.63
CA THR A 167 26.33 6.29 -25.41
C THR A 167 27.15 5.17 -26.08
N ASP A 168 28.38 5.45 -26.44
CA ASP A 168 29.35 4.42 -26.85
C ASP A 168 29.99 3.74 -25.62
N LYS A 169 30.98 2.85 -25.89
CA LYS A 169 31.70 2.10 -24.84
C LYS A 169 32.52 2.99 -23.91
N GLU A 170 32.87 4.16 -24.35
CA GLU A 170 33.61 5.18 -23.61
C GLU A 170 32.71 6.22 -22.93
N CYS A 171 31.37 5.94 -22.86
CA CYS A 171 30.34 6.79 -22.27
C CYS A 171 30.17 8.14 -22.97
N ARG A 172 30.54 8.29 -24.23
CA ARG A 172 30.34 9.50 -25.04
C ARG A 172 28.96 9.48 -25.69
N VAL A 173 28.30 10.64 -25.79
CA VAL A 173 27.03 10.89 -26.45
C VAL A 173 27.23 11.25 -27.91
#